data_cc5306f6be33411b254da679992550aa
#
_entry.id   cc5306f6be33411b254da679992550aa
#
_cell.length_a   1.000
_cell.length_b   1.000
_cell.length_c   1.000
_cell.angle_alpha   90.00
_cell.angle_beta   90.00
_cell.angle_gamma   90.00
#
_symmetry.space_group_name_H-M   'P 1'
#
loop_
_entity.id
_entity.type
_entity.pdbx_description
1 polymer ?
#
loop_
_entity_poly.entity_id
_entity_poly.type
_entity_poly.pdbx_seq_one_letter_code
_entity_poly.pdbx_strand_id
1 'polypeptide(L)'
;MRRQVALPVIAIIKRDYPDSEVFITATVREIDELMAAQPPMIAMDATDRPRPGGGSLAQQVAYCRRYYPQLLLMADIASVAQAREAEHLGFDVIGSTLYGYTDASRGRTLAEHDFVFLREVLAAVSRPVIAEGNVLTPAMAARFVSAMETGNDASAGNED
;
A
#
# COMPACT_ATOMS: atom_id res chain seq x y z
N MET A 1 12.56 12.59 -14.21
CA MET A 1 11.80 11.35 -14.43
C MET A 1 10.45 11.57 -15.12
N ARG A 2 9.60 12.48 -14.66
CA ARG A 2 8.27 12.78 -15.26
C ARG A 2 8.27 13.19 -16.75
N ARG A 3 9.37 13.72 -17.27
CA ARG A 3 9.48 14.13 -18.69
C ARG A 3 9.66 12.97 -19.68
N GLN A 4 9.90 11.75 -19.19
CA GLN A 4 10.20 10.60 -20.03
C GLN A 4 9.10 9.55 -20.05
N VAL A 5 8.09 9.65 -19.17
CA VAL A 5 7.01 8.66 -19.04
C VAL A 5 5.67 9.41 -18.94
N ALA A 6 4.74 9.07 -19.83
CA ALA A 6 3.37 9.64 -19.84
C ALA A 6 2.43 8.97 -18.81
N LEU A 7 2.87 7.90 -18.15
CA LEU A 7 2.08 7.15 -17.17
C LEU A 7 2.18 7.77 -15.77
N PRO A 8 1.15 7.59 -14.93
CA PRO A 8 1.24 7.90 -13.50
C PRO A 8 2.42 7.14 -12.86
N VAL A 9 3.13 7.81 -11.96
CA VAL A 9 4.30 7.25 -11.27
C VAL A 9 4.03 7.19 -9.78
N ILE A 10 4.26 6.02 -9.18
CA ILE A 10 4.37 5.84 -7.74
C ILE A 10 5.86 5.71 -7.43
N ALA A 11 6.38 6.58 -6.58
CA ALA A 11 7.79 6.60 -6.26
C ALA A 11 8.07 6.05 -4.86
N ILE A 12 9.19 5.33 -4.72
CA ILE A 12 9.68 4.79 -3.44
C ILE A 12 11.19 4.96 -3.35
N ILE A 13 11.70 4.98 -2.12
CA ILE A 13 13.11 4.70 -1.83
C ILE A 13 13.18 3.50 -0.91
N LYS A 14 13.97 2.51 -1.28
CA LYS A 14 14.32 1.39 -0.41
C LYS A 14 15.67 1.65 0.24
N ARG A 15 15.69 1.62 1.58
CA ARG A 15 16.91 1.81 2.37
C ARG A 15 16.85 0.95 3.62
N ASP A 16 17.89 0.16 3.83
CA ASP A 16 18.01 -0.67 5.03
C ASP A 16 18.49 0.15 6.23
N TYR A 17 17.96 -0.19 7.40
CA TYR A 17 18.28 0.41 8.68
C TYR A 17 18.69 -0.67 9.69
N PRO A 18 19.75 -0.47 10.47
CA PRO A 18 20.23 -1.50 11.41
C PRO A 18 19.27 -1.73 12.59
N ASP A 19 18.37 -0.79 12.86
CA ASP A 19 17.44 -0.78 13.98
C ASP A 19 15.98 -1.03 13.57
N SER A 20 15.72 -1.37 12.29
CA SER A 20 14.37 -1.52 11.79
C SER A 20 14.29 -2.46 10.58
N GLU A 21 13.21 -3.21 10.48
CA GLU A 21 12.85 -4.00 9.30
C GLU A 21 12.06 -3.19 8.26
N VAL A 22 11.64 -1.98 8.62
CA VAL A 22 10.96 -1.05 7.70
C VAL A 22 11.98 -0.44 6.75
N PHE A 23 11.82 -0.66 5.45
CA PHE A 23 12.79 -0.25 4.44
C PHE A 23 12.20 0.52 3.24
N ILE A 24 10.86 0.58 3.11
CA ILE A 24 10.21 1.31 2.01
C ILE A 24 9.81 2.69 2.50
N THR A 25 10.49 3.72 2.03
CA THR A 25 10.25 5.14 2.39
C THR A 25 10.07 5.27 3.92
N ALA A 26 11.06 4.77 4.65
CA ALA A 26 10.97 4.47 6.07
C ALA A 26 10.95 5.71 6.97
N THR A 27 11.49 6.85 6.50
CA THR A 27 11.62 8.09 7.28
C THR A 27 11.28 9.33 6.45
N VAL A 28 11.17 10.48 7.10
CA VAL A 28 10.98 11.78 6.42
C VAL A 28 12.14 12.12 5.48
N ARG A 29 13.33 11.57 5.71
CA ARG A 29 14.48 11.75 4.82
C ARG A 29 14.19 11.21 3.42
N GLU A 30 13.66 10.00 3.31
CA GLU A 30 13.29 9.40 2.02
C GLU A 30 12.15 10.18 1.35
N ILE A 31 11.21 10.72 2.14
CA ILE A 31 10.13 11.56 1.62
C ILE A 31 10.71 12.80 0.96
N ASP A 32 11.61 13.53 1.62
CA ASP A 32 12.23 14.74 1.07
C ASP A 32 13.10 14.44 -0.16
N GLU A 33 13.86 13.34 -0.14
CA GLU A 33 14.64 12.89 -1.29
C GLU A 33 13.74 12.58 -2.51
N LEU A 34 12.59 11.93 -2.30
CA LEU A 34 11.61 11.68 -3.36
C LEU A 34 10.98 12.96 -3.89
N MET A 35 10.66 13.89 -3.00
CA MET A 35 10.02 15.15 -3.37
C MET A 35 10.92 16.08 -4.17
N ALA A 36 12.24 15.89 -4.16
CA ALA A 36 13.15 16.56 -5.11
C ALA A 36 12.81 16.23 -6.57
N ALA A 37 12.21 15.06 -6.86
CA ALA A 37 11.74 14.67 -8.18
C ALA A 37 10.26 14.99 -8.44
N GLN A 38 9.54 15.50 -7.44
CA GLN A 38 8.13 15.88 -7.51
C GLN A 38 7.21 14.77 -8.07
N PRO A 39 7.23 13.55 -7.57
CA PRO A 39 6.30 12.51 -8.00
C PRO A 39 4.87 12.87 -7.59
N PRO A 40 3.85 12.43 -8.35
CA PRO A 40 2.45 12.64 -7.98
C PRO A 40 2.03 11.81 -6.77
N MET A 41 2.68 10.67 -6.54
CA MET A 41 2.39 9.74 -5.46
C MET A 41 3.69 9.11 -4.96
N ILE A 42 3.76 8.87 -3.65
CA ILE A 42 4.78 8.02 -3.04
C ILE A 42 4.11 6.85 -2.30
N ALA A 43 4.78 5.71 -2.26
CA ALA A 43 4.40 4.62 -1.39
C ALA A 43 5.36 4.50 -0.20
N MET A 44 4.83 4.10 0.95
CA MET A 44 5.59 3.87 2.15
C MET A 44 5.08 2.64 2.90
N ASP A 45 5.97 1.96 3.57
CA ASP A 45 5.64 0.87 4.49
C ASP A 45 4.63 1.37 5.52
N ALA A 46 3.45 0.77 5.54
CA ALA A 46 2.37 1.11 6.46
C ALA A 46 2.09 -0.04 7.46
N THR A 47 3.09 -0.88 7.71
CA THR A 47 3.01 -1.90 8.75
C THR A 47 3.19 -1.29 10.13
N ASP A 48 2.83 -2.05 11.16
CA ASP A 48 2.99 -1.73 12.57
C ASP A 48 4.39 -2.02 13.12
N ARG A 49 5.34 -2.42 12.24
CA ARG A 49 6.72 -2.68 12.63
C ARG A 49 7.41 -1.41 13.12
N PRO A 50 8.32 -1.52 14.11
CA PRO A 50 9.07 -0.36 14.61
C PRO A 50 9.84 0.34 13.49
N ARG A 51 9.72 1.66 13.40
CA ARG A 51 10.39 2.47 12.38
C ARG A 51 11.78 2.90 12.82
N PRO A 52 12.68 3.18 11.87
CA PRO A 52 14.01 3.69 12.19
C PRO A 52 13.95 4.92 13.10
N GLY A 53 14.83 4.98 14.08
CA GLY A 53 14.93 6.11 14.99
C GLY A 53 13.70 6.35 15.88
N GLY A 54 12.81 5.36 16.05
CA GLY A 54 11.63 5.45 16.90
C GLY A 54 10.51 6.34 16.36
N GLY A 55 10.53 6.69 15.08
CA GLY A 55 9.44 7.42 14.42
C GLY A 55 8.14 6.61 14.31
N SER A 56 7.04 7.27 13.97
CA SER A 56 5.73 6.64 13.72
C SER A 56 5.20 6.93 12.32
N LEU A 57 4.35 6.02 11.81
CA LEU A 57 3.66 6.22 10.53
C LEU A 57 2.80 7.49 10.55
N ALA A 58 2.08 7.74 11.64
CA ALA A 58 1.26 8.93 11.81
C ALA A 58 2.07 10.24 11.71
N GLN A 59 3.29 10.26 12.27
CA GLN A 59 4.19 11.41 12.15
C GLN A 59 4.62 11.65 10.70
N GLN A 60 4.92 10.58 9.95
CA GLN A 60 5.28 10.70 8.53
C GLN A 60 4.12 11.20 7.68
N VAL A 61 2.90 10.70 7.90
CA VAL A 61 1.69 11.18 7.21
C VAL A 61 1.45 12.65 7.54
N ALA A 62 1.50 13.04 8.83
CA ALA A 62 1.35 14.42 9.25
C ALA A 62 2.40 15.35 8.61
N TYR A 63 3.65 14.88 8.51
CA TYR A 63 4.72 15.58 7.80
C TYR A 63 4.37 15.81 6.31
N CYS A 64 3.95 14.76 5.61
CA CYS A 64 3.54 14.87 4.20
C CYS A 64 2.39 15.86 4.03
N ARG A 65 1.35 15.78 4.86
CA ARG A 65 0.17 16.67 4.77
C ARG A 65 0.54 18.13 5.04
N ARG A 66 1.51 18.38 5.92
CA ARG A 66 1.98 19.73 6.24
C ARG A 66 2.85 20.33 5.14
N TYR A 67 3.81 19.58 4.61
CA TYR A 67 4.83 20.12 3.72
C TYR A 67 4.56 19.82 2.24
N TYR A 68 3.77 18.78 1.94
CA TYR A 68 3.44 18.31 0.60
C TYR A 68 1.95 18.00 0.47
N PRO A 69 1.04 18.99 0.68
CA PRO A 69 -0.40 18.76 0.82
C PRO A 69 -1.08 18.16 -0.43
N GLN A 70 -0.46 18.29 -1.61
CA GLN A 70 -0.98 17.72 -2.87
C GLN A 70 -0.43 16.33 -3.19
N LEU A 71 0.52 15.83 -2.38
CA LEU A 71 1.11 14.53 -2.57
C LEU A 71 0.11 13.43 -2.23
N LEU A 72 -0.08 12.49 -3.16
CA LEU A 72 -0.85 11.28 -2.88
C LEU A 72 0.03 10.27 -2.14
N LEU A 73 -0.57 9.60 -1.16
CA LEU A 73 0.10 8.62 -0.31
C LEU A 73 -0.49 7.24 -0.54
N MET A 74 0.35 6.27 -0.86
CA MET A 74 0.01 4.86 -0.93
C MET A 74 0.58 4.12 0.27
N ALA A 75 -0.24 3.31 0.92
CA ALA A 75 0.15 2.50 2.06
C ALA A 75 0.48 1.07 1.62
N ASP A 76 1.73 0.64 1.80
CA ASP A 76 2.15 -0.74 1.59
C ASP A 76 1.83 -1.55 2.85
N ILE A 77 0.80 -2.43 2.77
CA ILE A 77 0.27 -3.17 3.93
C ILE A 77 0.51 -4.67 3.80
N ALA A 78 0.45 -5.36 4.95
CA ALA A 78 0.53 -6.82 5.08
C ALA A 78 -0.66 -7.43 5.82
N SER A 79 -1.61 -6.62 6.31
CA SER A 79 -2.81 -7.10 7.02
C SER A 79 -4.01 -6.17 6.82
N VAL A 80 -5.21 -6.71 7.05
CA VAL A 80 -6.46 -5.93 7.00
C VAL A 80 -6.49 -4.83 8.07
N ALA A 81 -5.93 -5.10 9.25
CA ALA A 81 -5.84 -4.11 10.32
C ALA A 81 -4.99 -2.90 9.90
N GLN A 82 -3.86 -3.15 9.22
CA GLN A 82 -2.99 -2.09 8.67
C GLN A 82 -3.68 -1.30 7.57
N ALA A 83 -4.52 -1.93 6.74
CA ALA A 83 -5.32 -1.23 5.73
C ALA A 83 -6.30 -0.23 6.36
N ARG A 84 -7.01 -0.64 7.41
CA ARG A 84 -7.92 0.25 8.17
C ARG A 84 -7.18 1.40 8.83
N GLU A 85 -6.04 1.12 9.46
CA GLU A 85 -5.22 2.16 10.09
C GLU A 85 -4.68 3.15 9.06
N ALA A 86 -4.22 2.66 7.90
CA ALA A 86 -3.77 3.53 6.82
C ALA A 86 -4.89 4.46 6.31
N GLU A 87 -6.10 3.94 6.11
CA GLU A 87 -7.26 4.78 5.76
C GLU A 87 -7.56 5.82 6.83
N HIS A 88 -7.52 5.43 8.11
CA HIS A 88 -7.73 6.33 9.25
C HIS A 88 -6.67 7.44 9.31
N LEU A 89 -5.41 7.12 9.03
CA LEU A 89 -4.31 8.09 8.96
C LEU A 89 -4.38 9.02 7.75
N GLY A 90 -5.23 8.73 6.76
CA GLY A 90 -5.45 9.57 5.60
C GLY A 90 -4.59 9.23 4.39
N PHE A 91 -4.22 7.96 4.21
CA PHE A 91 -3.68 7.48 2.94
C PHE A 91 -4.75 7.51 1.84
N ASP A 92 -4.30 7.74 0.62
CA ASP A 92 -5.18 7.88 -0.56
C ASP A 92 -5.38 6.55 -1.28
N VAL A 93 -4.41 5.64 -1.20
CA VAL A 93 -4.39 4.33 -1.85
C VAL A 93 -3.82 3.28 -0.90
N ILE A 94 -4.35 2.05 -0.97
CA ILE A 94 -3.87 0.90 -0.21
C ILE A 94 -3.23 -0.10 -1.17
N GLY A 95 -2.02 -0.55 -0.89
CA GLY A 95 -1.29 -1.57 -1.67
C GLY A 95 -1.04 -2.82 -0.85
N SER A 96 -1.30 -4.01 -1.41
CA SER A 96 -1.05 -5.31 -0.76
C SER A 96 0.42 -5.73 -0.75
N THR A 97 1.32 -4.82 -1.04
CA THR A 97 2.75 -4.98 -1.35
C THR A 97 3.50 -5.89 -0.37
N LEU A 98 3.24 -5.73 0.92
CA LEU A 98 3.99 -6.42 1.98
C LEU A 98 3.31 -7.71 2.48
N TYR A 99 2.14 -8.09 1.93
CA TYR A 99 1.52 -9.37 2.27
C TYR A 99 2.40 -10.53 1.77
N GLY A 100 2.76 -11.43 2.69
CA GLY A 100 3.70 -12.53 2.44
C GLY A 100 5.16 -12.20 2.77
N TYR A 101 5.50 -10.93 3.01
CA TYR A 101 6.88 -10.47 3.26
C TYR A 101 7.16 -10.04 4.71
N THR A 102 6.17 -9.98 5.57
CA THR A 102 6.35 -9.74 7.01
C THR A 102 6.31 -11.04 7.79
N ASP A 103 6.83 -11.07 9.00
CA ASP A 103 6.84 -12.30 9.82
C ASP A 103 5.42 -12.86 10.04
N ALA A 104 4.44 -11.98 10.24
CA ALA A 104 3.04 -12.37 10.44
C ALA A 104 2.37 -12.96 9.18
N SER A 105 2.87 -12.66 7.99
CA SER A 105 2.31 -13.11 6.72
C SER A 105 3.28 -13.94 5.87
N ARG A 106 4.46 -14.26 6.40
CA ARG A 106 5.55 -14.93 5.68
C ARG A 106 5.08 -16.19 4.96
N GLY A 107 5.41 -16.27 3.67
CA GLY A 107 5.10 -17.40 2.81
C GLY A 107 3.66 -17.44 2.31
N ARG A 108 2.80 -16.50 2.72
CA ARG A 108 1.46 -16.38 2.15
C ARG A 108 1.49 -15.73 0.78
N THR A 109 0.51 -16.07 -0.05
CA THR A 109 0.35 -15.50 -1.38
C THR A 109 -1.02 -14.86 -1.56
N LEU A 110 -1.11 -13.86 -2.45
CA LEU A 110 -2.39 -13.20 -2.74
C LEU A 110 -3.45 -14.14 -3.34
N ALA A 111 -3.02 -15.21 -4.03
CA ALA A 111 -3.91 -16.17 -4.69
C ALA A 111 -4.53 -17.19 -3.72
N GLU A 112 -4.07 -17.26 -2.47
CA GLU A 112 -4.60 -18.21 -1.49
C GLU A 112 -6.09 -18.01 -1.25
N HIS A 113 -6.81 -19.13 -1.15
CA HIS A 113 -8.25 -19.15 -0.86
C HIS A 113 -9.05 -18.16 -1.73
N ASP A 114 -8.75 -18.16 -3.02
CA ASP A 114 -9.42 -17.31 -4.01
C ASP A 114 -9.35 -15.81 -3.66
N PHE A 115 -8.13 -15.34 -3.37
CA PHE A 115 -7.83 -13.94 -3.04
C PHE A 115 -8.52 -13.43 -1.76
N VAL A 116 -8.74 -14.31 -0.78
CA VAL A 116 -9.46 -13.95 0.46
C VAL A 116 -8.91 -12.69 1.12
N PHE A 117 -7.58 -12.55 1.21
CA PHE A 117 -6.95 -11.37 1.80
C PHE A 117 -7.36 -10.07 1.08
N LEU A 118 -7.33 -10.06 -0.25
CA LEU A 118 -7.72 -8.87 -1.03
C LEU A 118 -9.21 -8.56 -0.90
N ARG A 119 -10.07 -9.59 -0.86
CA ARG A 119 -11.51 -9.42 -0.61
C ARG A 119 -11.77 -8.82 0.77
N GLU A 120 -11.07 -9.27 1.79
CA GLU A 120 -11.16 -8.73 3.15
C GLU A 120 -10.65 -7.29 3.23
N VAL A 121 -9.57 -6.94 2.53
CA VAL A 121 -9.08 -5.56 2.43
C VAL A 121 -10.12 -4.67 1.75
N LEU A 122 -10.64 -5.09 0.59
CA LEU A 122 -11.67 -4.35 -0.15
C LEU A 122 -12.95 -4.12 0.67
N ALA A 123 -13.36 -5.09 1.47
CA ALA A 123 -14.51 -4.97 2.36
C ALA A 123 -14.24 -4.06 3.58
N ALA A 124 -12.96 -3.85 3.92
CA ALA A 124 -12.55 -3.15 5.14
C ALA A 124 -12.29 -1.65 4.94
N VAL A 125 -12.04 -1.21 3.71
CA VAL A 125 -11.65 0.17 3.38
C VAL A 125 -12.47 0.71 2.20
N SER A 126 -12.62 2.03 2.13
CA SER A 126 -13.26 2.73 1.02
C SER A 126 -12.26 3.29 0.00
N ARG A 127 -10.97 3.22 0.29
CA ARG A 127 -9.91 3.70 -0.59
C ARG A 127 -9.63 2.73 -1.73
N PRO A 128 -9.17 3.23 -2.90
CA PRO A 128 -8.69 2.37 -3.97
C PRO A 128 -7.64 1.38 -3.46
N VAL A 129 -7.74 0.12 -3.88
CA VAL A 129 -6.81 -0.94 -3.52
C VAL A 129 -6.03 -1.37 -4.75
N ILE A 130 -4.70 -1.41 -4.65
CA ILE A 130 -3.79 -1.95 -5.66
C ILE A 130 -3.33 -3.34 -5.20
N ALA A 131 -3.61 -4.35 -6.01
CA ALA A 131 -3.06 -5.69 -5.80
C ALA A 131 -1.65 -5.75 -6.36
N GLU A 132 -0.66 -5.78 -5.49
CA GLU A 132 0.74 -5.95 -5.85
C GLU A 132 1.49 -6.78 -4.81
N GLY A 133 2.69 -7.20 -5.15
CA GLY A 133 3.43 -8.19 -4.37
C GLY A 133 2.91 -9.61 -4.65
N ASN A 134 3.82 -10.55 -4.93
CA ASN A 134 3.49 -11.95 -5.22
C ASN A 134 2.52 -12.19 -6.41
N VAL A 135 2.30 -11.21 -7.28
CA VAL A 135 1.60 -11.39 -8.56
C VAL A 135 2.61 -11.88 -9.59
N LEU A 136 2.76 -13.20 -9.72
CA LEU A 136 3.88 -13.81 -10.42
C LEU A 136 3.64 -14.00 -11.91
N THR A 137 2.39 -14.02 -12.38
CA THR A 137 2.05 -14.29 -13.77
C THR A 137 0.89 -13.43 -14.26
N PRO A 138 0.79 -13.14 -15.58
CA PRO A 138 -0.38 -12.48 -16.16
C PRO A 138 -1.68 -13.24 -15.92
N ALA A 139 -1.64 -14.58 -15.91
CA ALA A 139 -2.81 -15.41 -15.61
C ALA A 139 -3.31 -15.21 -14.17
N MET A 140 -2.42 -15.03 -13.20
CA MET A 140 -2.78 -14.71 -11.81
C MET A 140 -3.43 -13.33 -11.72
N ALA A 141 -2.88 -12.34 -12.41
CA ALA A 141 -3.47 -10.99 -12.47
C ALA A 141 -4.88 -11.01 -13.09
N ALA A 142 -5.08 -11.74 -14.19
CA ALA A 142 -6.38 -11.90 -14.84
C ALA A 142 -7.41 -12.56 -13.91
N ARG A 143 -7.02 -13.63 -13.19
CA ARG A 143 -7.88 -14.28 -12.19
C ARG A 143 -8.28 -13.33 -11.06
N PHE A 144 -7.35 -12.49 -10.60
CA PHE A 144 -7.67 -11.47 -9.59
C PHE A 144 -8.74 -10.49 -10.09
N VAL A 145 -8.58 -9.93 -11.29
CA VAL A 145 -9.55 -9.01 -11.89
C VAL A 145 -10.94 -9.66 -11.97
N SER A 146 -11.04 -10.87 -12.53
CA SER A 146 -12.30 -11.61 -12.60
C SER A 146 -12.92 -11.88 -11.23
N ALA A 147 -12.11 -12.23 -10.23
CA ALA A 147 -12.59 -12.49 -8.87
C ALA A 147 -13.14 -11.24 -8.18
N MET A 148 -12.61 -10.06 -8.51
CA MET A 148 -13.09 -8.78 -7.96
C MET A 148 -14.36 -8.30 -8.66
N GLU A 149 -14.50 -8.52 -9.97
CA GLU A 149 -15.72 -8.18 -10.73
C GLU A 149 -16.93 -8.99 -10.26
N THR A 150 -16.78 -10.30 -10.05
CA THR A 150 -17.86 -11.18 -9.58
C THR A 150 -18.27 -10.92 -8.13
N GLY A 151 -17.37 -10.35 -7.28
CA GLY A 151 -17.68 -9.97 -5.91
C GLY A 151 -18.55 -8.71 -5.78
N ASN A 152 -18.49 -7.81 -6.77
CA ASN A 152 -19.31 -6.59 -6.78
C ASN A 152 -20.79 -6.85 -7.14
N ASP A 153 -21.09 -7.88 -7.93
CA ASP A 153 -22.46 -8.21 -8.29
C ASP A 153 -23.27 -8.80 -7.12
N ALA A 154 -22.61 -9.37 -6.11
CA ALA A 154 -23.28 -9.97 -4.96
C ALA A 154 -23.80 -8.92 -3.93
N SER A 155 -23.31 -7.69 -3.98
CA SER A 155 -23.73 -6.60 -3.08
C SER A 155 -24.88 -5.72 -3.63
N ALA A 156 -25.24 -5.88 -4.90
CA ALA A 156 -26.31 -5.10 -5.56
C ALA A 156 -27.70 -5.77 -5.49
N GLY A 157 -27.85 -6.91 -4.84
CA GLY A 157 -29.06 -7.75 -4.88
C GLY A 157 -29.82 -7.91 -3.57
N ASN A 158 -29.82 -6.93 -2.65
CA ASN A 158 -30.63 -7.01 -1.43
C ASN A 158 -31.26 -5.64 -1.08
N GLU A 159 -32.06 -5.13 -1.99
CA GLU A 159 -33.11 -4.13 -1.69
C GLU A 159 -34.43 -4.65 -2.25
N ASP A 160 -35.17 -5.41 -1.45
CA ASP A 160 -36.61 -5.61 -1.50
C ASP A 160 -37.16 -5.73 -0.08
#